data_0afc562a907b1607aef37188096dbe35
#
_entry.id   0afc562a907b1607aef37188096dbe35
#
_cell.length_a   1.000
_cell.length_b   1.000
_cell.length_c   1.000
_cell.angle_alpha   90.00
_cell.angle_beta   90.00
_cell.angle_gamma   90.00
#
_symmetry.space_group_name_H-M   'P 1'
#
loop_
_entity.id
_entity.type
_entity.pdbx_description
1 polymer ?
#
loop_
_entity_poly.entity_id
_entity_poly.type
_entity_poly.pdbx_seq_one_letter_code
_entity_poly.pdbx_strand_id
1 'polypeptide(L)'
;MQKVSIKDIAKAVGVSNGAVSAALNGREKDGYISEALAKTIRKKAHEMNYKPNNLARGLRMGKTNIIGLILPSISDLFYSQIARIIEIEAEKLGYSLMICSSESDKEKEERVIRTLKSKQVDGIIIAPTKKSKAEIEILIKEEYPVVTFDRFFPDLPLNSIIIDNEESSYKLVRHLINQGRKNIAILTTNPHLTTMDMRFRGYKKAMEEAGMPMHPDLYGLVEYINYEENLCNVLDTILKKAPDVDGFFFTTHILALETLCYFSDHNISVNQFGMACIHEVPTFKVMAPTMHIARMPVEDIGANCVKILHENIENNRHQEKKHWINNMVMPCVLKLK
;
A
#
# COMPACT_ATOMS: atom_id res chain seq x y z
N MET A 1 -12.36 -28.15 -25.23
CA MET A 1 -11.49 -27.75 -26.36
C MET A 1 -10.04 -27.98 -25.95
N GLN A 2 -9.30 -28.74 -26.73
CA GLN A 2 -7.89 -29.05 -26.48
C GLN A 2 -7.05 -27.78 -26.75
N LYS A 3 -6.27 -27.31 -25.78
CA LYS A 3 -5.42 -26.11 -25.94
C LYS A 3 -4.33 -26.43 -26.97
N VAL A 4 -4.24 -25.62 -28.03
CA VAL A 4 -3.14 -25.69 -29.01
C VAL A 4 -1.80 -25.45 -28.32
N SER A 5 -0.84 -26.33 -28.59
CA SER A 5 0.51 -26.30 -28.01
C SER A 5 1.56 -25.88 -29.06
N ILE A 6 2.77 -25.53 -28.58
CA ILE A 6 3.94 -25.32 -29.47
C ILE A 6 4.19 -26.50 -30.38
N LYS A 7 3.96 -27.75 -29.92
CA LYS A 7 4.13 -28.96 -30.70
C LYS A 7 3.16 -29.01 -31.90
N ASP A 8 1.92 -28.56 -31.71
CA ASP A 8 0.93 -28.54 -32.76
C ASP A 8 1.28 -27.56 -33.87
N ILE A 9 1.78 -26.39 -33.51
CA ILE A 9 2.28 -25.36 -34.45
C ILE A 9 3.50 -25.92 -35.21
N ALA A 10 4.46 -26.52 -34.49
CA ALA A 10 5.66 -27.11 -35.08
C ALA A 10 5.31 -28.17 -36.12
N LYS A 11 4.34 -29.08 -35.80
CA LYS A 11 3.81 -30.08 -36.74
C LYS A 11 3.12 -29.44 -37.94
N ALA A 12 2.34 -28.37 -37.73
CA ALA A 12 1.60 -27.70 -38.80
C ALA A 12 2.48 -26.92 -39.78
N VAL A 13 3.63 -26.43 -39.32
CA VAL A 13 4.58 -25.67 -40.15
C VAL A 13 5.75 -26.55 -40.65
N GLY A 14 5.94 -27.75 -40.10
CA GLY A 14 7.06 -28.66 -40.45
C GLY A 14 8.41 -28.23 -39.88
N VAL A 15 8.44 -27.66 -38.67
CA VAL A 15 9.66 -27.14 -38.01
C VAL A 15 9.81 -27.72 -36.61
N SER A 16 10.98 -27.51 -36.00
CA SER A 16 11.22 -27.90 -34.60
C SER A 16 10.45 -27.03 -33.60
N ASN A 17 10.17 -27.59 -32.41
CA ASN A 17 9.61 -26.81 -31.28
C ASN A 17 10.49 -25.60 -30.91
N GLY A 18 11.81 -25.75 -31.07
CA GLY A 18 12.78 -24.67 -30.84
C GLY A 18 12.61 -23.50 -31.81
N ALA A 19 12.37 -23.79 -33.11
CA ALA A 19 12.11 -22.77 -34.11
C ALA A 19 10.80 -22.02 -33.85
N VAL A 20 9.73 -22.73 -33.46
CA VAL A 20 8.46 -22.10 -33.05
C VAL A 20 8.66 -21.21 -31.81
N SER A 21 9.38 -21.72 -30.81
CA SER A 21 9.69 -20.93 -29.60
C SER A 21 10.51 -19.68 -29.93
N ALA A 22 11.50 -19.80 -30.83
CA ALA A 22 12.32 -18.66 -31.28
C ALA A 22 11.47 -17.62 -31.99
N ALA A 23 10.61 -18.02 -32.94
CA ALA A 23 9.70 -17.12 -33.66
C ALA A 23 8.75 -16.38 -32.73
N LEU A 24 8.13 -17.08 -31.79
CA LEU A 24 7.16 -16.51 -30.87
C LEU A 24 7.81 -15.57 -29.82
N ASN A 25 9.14 -15.68 -29.58
CA ASN A 25 9.89 -14.86 -28.65
C ASN A 25 10.76 -13.78 -29.33
N GLY A 26 10.61 -13.55 -30.63
CA GLY A 26 11.33 -12.48 -31.34
C GLY A 26 12.84 -12.73 -31.55
N ARG A 27 13.30 -14.00 -31.48
CA ARG A 27 14.71 -14.38 -31.56
C ARG A 27 15.25 -14.50 -33.00
N GLU A 28 14.43 -14.12 -34.00
CA GLU A 28 14.90 -13.93 -35.38
C GLU A 28 16.01 -12.86 -35.50
N LYS A 29 15.97 -11.86 -34.63
CA LYS A 29 16.99 -10.80 -34.54
C LYS A 29 18.37 -11.35 -34.11
N ASP A 30 18.37 -12.47 -33.39
CA ASP A 30 19.58 -13.14 -32.92
C ASP A 30 20.14 -14.13 -33.96
N GLY A 31 19.58 -14.19 -35.20
CA GLY A 31 19.97 -15.11 -36.25
C GLY A 31 19.57 -16.57 -36.05
N TYR A 32 18.71 -16.87 -35.05
CA TYR A 32 18.29 -18.23 -34.72
C TYR A 32 17.33 -18.87 -35.75
N ILE A 33 16.59 -18.01 -36.46
CA ILE A 33 15.70 -18.37 -37.58
C ILE A 33 15.58 -17.18 -38.53
N SER A 34 15.20 -17.44 -39.80
CA SER A 34 14.98 -16.37 -40.76
C SER A 34 13.69 -15.58 -40.44
N GLU A 35 13.64 -14.30 -40.77
CA GLU A 35 12.43 -13.47 -40.62
C GLU A 35 11.24 -14.04 -41.39
N ALA A 36 11.43 -14.59 -42.58
CA ALA A 36 10.40 -15.21 -43.38
C ALA A 36 9.76 -16.41 -42.66
N LEU A 37 10.59 -17.25 -42.03
CA LEU A 37 10.13 -18.38 -41.26
C LEU A 37 9.40 -17.94 -39.98
N ALA A 38 9.93 -16.92 -39.29
CA ALA A 38 9.28 -16.35 -38.10
C ALA A 38 7.89 -15.81 -38.43
N LYS A 39 7.75 -15.09 -39.54
CA LYS A 39 6.45 -14.58 -40.03
C LYS A 39 5.47 -15.71 -40.34
N THR A 40 5.91 -16.79 -40.96
CA THR A 40 5.09 -17.97 -41.26
C THR A 40 4.61 -18.65 -39.98
N ILE A 41 5.50 -18.83 -39.00
CA ILE A 41 5.16 -19.45 -37.71
C ILE A 41 4.14 -18.59 -36.94
N ARG A 42 4.35 -17.25 -36.85
CA ARG A 42 3.43 -16.34 -36.17
C ARG A 42 2.05 -16.33 -36.83
N LYS A 43 1.99 -16.32 -38.17
CA LYS A 43 0.74 -16.41 -38.91
C LYS A 43 0.00 -17.72 -38.55
N LYS A 44 0.72 -18.86 -38.56
CA LYS A 44 0.11 -20.15 -38.23
C LYS A 44 -0.36 -20.24 -36.79
N ALA A 45 0.42 -19.70 -35.86
CA ALA A 45 0.02 -19.61 -34.44
C ALA A 45 -1.28 -18.78 -34.26
N HIS A 46 -1.42 -17.68 -34.98
CA HIS A 46 -2.63 -16.86 -34.99
C HIS A 46 -3.83 -17.61 -35.58
N GLU A 47 -3.68 -18.25 -36.75
CA GLU A 47 -4.71 -19.07 -37.38
C GLU A 47 -5.22 -20.19 -36.47
N MET A 48 -4.31 -20.80 -35.70
CA MET A 48 -4.63 -21.87 -34.74
C MET A 48 -5.13 -21.35 -33.40
N ASN A 49 -5.28 -20.02 -33.25
CA ASN A 49 -5.67 -19.38 -32.01
C ASN A 49 -4.79 -19.77 -30.81
N TYR A 50 -3.48 -19.93 -31.06
CA TYR A 50 -2.51 -20.27 -30.05
C TYR A 50 -2.36 -19.12 -29.04
N LYS A 51 -2.54 -19.44 -27.77
CA LYS A 51 -2.23 -18.50 -26.67
C LYS A 51 -0.99 -19.01 -25.93
N PRO A 52 0.10 -18.20 -25.85
CA PRO A 52 1.28 -18.58 -25.09
C PRO A 52 0.91 -19.00 -23.66
N ASN A 53 1.45 -20.10 -23.22
CA ASN A 53 1.30 -20.53 -21.84
C ASN A 53 2.38 -19.80 -21.00
N ASN A 54 2.01 -18.64 -20.47
CA ASN A 54 2.91 -17.82 -19.66
C ASN A 54 3.37 -18.54 -18.38
N LEU A 55 2.55 -19.46 -17.83
CA LEU A 55 2.93 -20.28 -16.68
C LEU A 55 4.08 -21.25 -17.03
N ALA A 56 3.95 -21.97 -18.16
CA ALA A 56 4.99 -22.89 -18.61
C ALA A 56 6.28 -22.14 -19.01
N ARG A 57 6.13 -20.92 -19.54
CA ARG A 57 7.27 -20.05 -19.84
C ARG A 57 7.93 -19.55 -18.56
N GLY A 58 7.15 -19.11 -17.59
CA GLY A 58 7.61 -18.67 -16.28
C GLY A 58 8.39 -19.74 -15.54
N LEU A 59 7.85 -20.95 -15.48
CA LEU A 59 8.52 -22.12 -14.89
C LEU A 59 9.89 -22.41 -15.53
N ARG A 60 10.00 -22.29 -16.85
CA ARG A 60 11.27 -22.54 -17.55
C ARG A 60 12.28 -21.39 -17.37
N MET A 61 11.80 -20.18 -17.18
CA MET A 61 12.64 -18.99 -17.02
C MET A 61 12.87 -18.61 -15.55
N GLY A 62 12.24 -19.31 -14.59
CA GLY A 62 12.25 -18.94 -13.18
C GLY A 62 11.62 -17.55 -12.92
N LYS A 63 10.68 -17.10 -13.78
CA LYS A 63 10.12 -15.75 -13.78
C LYS A 63 8.67 -15.73 -14.25
N THR A 64 7.77 -15.33 -13.38
CA THR A 64 6.34 -15.23 -13.72
C THR A 64 5.95 -13.85 -14.26
N ASN A 65 6.73 -12.82 -13.99
CA ASN A 65 6.41 -11.41 -14.18
C ASN A 65 5.12 -11.00 -13.46
N ILE A 66 4.88 -11.55 -12.29
CA ILE A 66 3.74 -11.21 -11.43
C ILE A 66 4.28 -10.71 -10.10
N ILE A 67 3.78 -9.57 -9.64
CA ILE A 67 4.01 -9.03 -8.29
C ILE A 67 2.73 -9.22 -7.48
N GLY A 68 2.87 -9.71 -6.24
CA GLY A 68 1.79 -9.72 -5.27
C GLY A 68 1.71 -8.38 -4.54
N LEU A 69 0.50 -7.81 -4.43
CA LEU A 69 0.23 -6.65 -3.60
C LEU A 69 -0.78 -7.02 -2.52
N ILE A 70 -0.39 -6.91 -1.26
CA ILE A 70 -1.25 -7.20 -0.11
C ILE A 70 -1.56 -5.91 0.62
N LEU A 71 -2.84 -5.58 0.69
CA LEU A 71 -3.38 -4.37 1.31
C LEU A 71 -4.28 -4.73 2.50
N PRO A 72 -4.41 -3.86 3.51
CA PRO A 72 -5.45 -4.03 4.53
C PRO A 72 -6.85 -4.04 3.92
N SER A 73 -7.17 -3.11 3.05
CA SER A 73 -8.46 -3.06 2.34
C SER A 73 -8.31 -2.33 1.00
N ILE A 74 -8.85 -2.90 -0.07
CA ILE A 74 -8.90 -2.25 -1.38
C ILE A 74 -9.96 -1.14 -1.44
N SER A 75 -10.94 -1.13 -0.54
CA SER A 75 -11.96 -0.07 -0.45
C SER A 75 -11.46 1.18 0.26
N ASP A 76 -10.36 1.10 0.99
CA ASP A 76 -9.71 2.28 1.56
C ASP A 76 -9.06 3.13 0.46
N LEU A 77 -9.40 4.42 0.44
CA LEU A 77 -8.97 5.33 -0.63
C LEU A 77 -7.44 5.49 -0.70
N PHE A 78 -6.75 5.48 0.44
CA PHE A 78 -5.29 5.55 0.47
C PHE A 78 -4.66 4.32 -0.19
N TYR A 79 -5.12 3.12 0.17
CA TYR A 79 -4.57 1.88 -0.39
C TYR A 79 -4.94 1.68 -1.85
N SER A 80 -6.15 2.08 -2.27
CA SER A 80 -6.56 1.98 -3.68
C SER A 80 -5.79 2.95 -4.57
N GLN A 81 -5.46 4.16 -4.09
CA GLN A 81 -4.59 5.10 -4.81
C GLN A 81 -3.18 4.55 -4.97
N ILE A 82 -2.58 4.01 -3.91
CA ILE A 82 -1.25 3.38 -3.98
C ILE A 82 -1.26 2.16 -4.90
N ALA A 83 -2.30 1.32 -4.84
CA ALA A 83 -2.44 0.16 -5.73
C ALA A 83 -2.42 0.59 -7.20
N ARG A 84 -3.11 1.69 -7.53
CA ARG A 84 -3.11 2.23 -8.90
C ARG A 84 -1.72 2.69 -9.35
N ILE A 85 -0.95 3.34 -8.48
CA ILE A 85 0.42 3.77 -8.81
C ILE A 85 1.33 2.55 -8.98
N ILE A 86 1.26 1.58 -8.05
CA ILE A 86 2.04 0.34 -8.13
C ILE A 86 1.72 -0.40 -9.45
N GLU A 87 0.45 -0.46 -9.86
CA GLU A 87 0.05 -1.08 -11.13
C GLU A 87 0.75 -0.41 -12.32
N ILE A 88 0.69 0.92 -12.40
CA ILE A 88 1.29 1.70 -13.47
C ILE A 88 2.82 1.50 -13.53
N GLU A 89 3.48 1.57 -12.38
CA GLU A 89 4.94 1.43 -12.32
C GLU A 89 5.40 -0.01 -12.58
N ALA A 90 4.65 -1.02 -12.10
CA ALA A 90 4.90 -2.43 -12.37
C ALA A 90 4.76 -2.75 -13.87
N GLU A 91 3.74 -2.20 -14.54
CA GLU A 91 3.52 -2.40 -15.97
C GLU A 91 4.69 -1.87 -16.81
N LYS A 92 5.27 -0.71 -16.45
CA LYS A 92 6.46 -0.15 -17.13
C LYS A 92 7.65 -1.12 -17.11
N LEU A 93 7.76 -1.95 -16.07
CA LEU A 93 8.80 -2.97 -15.90
C LEU A 93 8.39 -4.35 -16.41
N GLY A 94 7.19 -4.46 -17.02
CA GLY A 94 6.66 -5.70 -17.60
C GLY A 94 6.08 -6.67 -16.57
N TYR A 95 5.74 -6.22 -15.37
CA TYR A 95 5.03 -7.01 -14.36
C TYR A 95 3.51 -6.83 -14.46
N SER A 96 2.80 -7.91 -14.15
CA SER A 96 1.36 -7.87 -13.83
C SER A 96 1.18 -7.86 -12.31
N LEU A 97 0.12 -7.23 -11.83
CA LEU A 97 -0.16 -7.14 -10.40
C LEU A 97 -1.27 -8.10 -9.98
N MET A 98 -1.05 -8.80 -8.86
CA MET A 98 -2.08 -9.60 -8.18
C MET A 98 -2.41 -8.96 -6.85
N ILE A 99 -3.57 -8.29 -6.76
CA ILE A 99 -4.00 -7.52 -5.58
C ILE A 99 -4.85 -8.40 -4.68
N CYS A 100 -4.55 -8.37 -3.38
CA CYS A 100 -5.27 -9.09 -2.33
C CYS A 100 -5.50 -8.19 -1.12
N SER A 101 -6.66 -8.34 -0.45
CA SER A 101 -6.95 -7.65 0.82
C SER A 101 -6.82 -8.62 2.00
N SER A 102 -6.06 -8.21 3.02
CA SER A 102 -5.88 -8.97 4.27
C SER A 102 -6.93 -8.64 5.33
N GLU A 103 -7.65 -7.51 5.18
CA GLU A 103 -8.63 -6.96 6.13
C GLU A 103 -8.04 -6.78 7.54
N SER A 104 -6.73 -6.54 7.61
CA SER A 104 -5.97 -6.48 8.87
C SER A 104 -6.13 -7.75 9.74
N ASP A 105 -6.59 -8.85 9.15
CA ASP A 105 -6.72 -10.15 9.78
C ASP A 105 -5.45 -10.98 9.56
N LYS A 106 -4.86 -11.46 10.67
CA LYS A 106 -3.62 -12.23 10.65
C LYS A 106 -3.72 -13.50 9.81
N GLU A 107 -4.76 -14.31 10.05
CA GLU A 107 -4.90 -15.60 9.41
C GLU A 107 -5.17 -15.46 7.91
N LYS A 108 -5.94 -14.44 7.54
CA LYS A 108 -6.19 -14.10 6.14
C LYS A 108 -4.90 -13.65 5.46
N GLU A 109 -4.11 -12.79 6.09
CA GLU A 109 -2.82 -12.32 5.55
C GLU A 109 -1.86 -13.48 5.32
N GLU A 110 -1.72 -14.39 6.29
CA GLU A 110 -0.90 -15.60 6.16
C GLU A 110 -1.38 -16.49 5.00
N ARG A 111 -2.70 -16.71 4.86
CA ARG A 111 -3.26 -17.47 3.72
C ARG A 111 -2.96 -16.81 2.38
N VAL A 112 -3.06 -15.48 2.32
CA VAL A 112 -2.77 -14.70 1.11
C VAL A 112 -1.29 -14.82 0.74
N ILE A 113 -0.37 -14.65 1.70
CA ILE A 113 1.07 -14.81 1.47
C ILE A 113 1.37 -16.22 0.91
N ARG A 114 0.86 -17.28 1.55
CA ARG A 114 1.02 -18.66 1.06
C ARG A 114 0.45 -18.87 -0.34
N THR A 115 -0.70 -18.26 -0.63
CA THR A 115 -1.33 -18.32 -1.95
C THR A 115 -0.46 -17.66 -3.01
N LEU A 116 0.05 -16.44 -2.76
CA LEU A 116 0.93 -15.73 -3.69
C LEU A 116 2.23 -16.52 -3.93
N LYS A 117 2.84 -17.09 -2.89
CA LYS A 117 4.02 -17.97 -3.02
C LYS A 117 3.70 -19.21 -3.87
N SER A 118 2.55 -19.84 -3.66
CA SER A 118 2.12 -21.00 -4.45
C SER A 118 1.87 -20.67 -5.93
N LYS A 119 1.50 -19.42 -6.23
CA LYS A 119 1.39 -18.87 -7.59
C LYS A 119 2.74 -18.45 -8.18
N GLN A 120 3.81 -18.57 -7.39
CA GLN A 120 5.17 -18.21 -7.80
C GLN A 120 5.29 -16.75 -8.25
N VAL A 121 4.62 -15.82 -7.53
CA VAL A 121 4.84 -14.39 -7.80
C VAL A 121 6.32 -14.07 -7.57
N ASP A 122 6.88 -13.16 -8.37
CA ASP A 122 8.32 -12.86 -8.34
C ASP A 122 8.72 -12.08 -7.07
N GLY A 123 7.75 -11.40 -6.43
CA GLY A 123 7.94 -10.68 -5.17
C GLY A 123 6.63 -10.14 -4.61
N ILE A 124 6.67 -9.63 -3.39
CA ILE A 124 5.49 -9.14 -2.66
C ILE A 124 5.72 -7.71 -2.16
N ILE A 125 4.74 -6.84 -2.42
CA ILE A 125 4.59 -5.54 -1.76
C ILE A 125 3.46 -5.67 -0.75
N ILE A 126 3.65 -5.28 0.51
CA ILE A 126 2.67 -5.50 1.57
C ILE A 126 2.60 -4.35 2.57
N ALA A 127 1.38 -3.97 2.98
CA ALA A 127 1.12 -3.19 4.18
C ALA A 127 0.71 -4.17 5.31
N PRO A 128 1.66 -4.67 6.13
CA PRO A 128 1.43 -5.84 6.96
C PRO A 128 0.51 -5.56 8.15
N THR A 129 -0.16 -6.58 8.66
CA THR A 129 -0.81 -6.53 9.97
C THR A 129 0.24 -6.70 11.07
N LYS A 130 0.02 -6.11 12.24
CA LYS A 130 0.97 -6.23 13.37
C LYS A 130 1.21 -7.69 13.80
N LYS A 131 0.18 -8.51 13.70
CA LYS A 131 0.20 -9.89 14.19
C LYS A 131 0.87 -10.88 13.22
N SER A 132 1.21 -10.47 11.99
CA SER A 132 1.83 -11.33 10.96
C SER A 132 3.36 -11.21 10.88
N LYS A 133 4.01 -10.69 11.92
CA LYS A 133 5.47 -10.54 11.97
C LYS A 133 6.21 -11.84 11.63
N ALA A 134 5.74 -12.96 12.16
CA ALA A 134 6.37 -14.27 11.96
C ALA A 134 6.38 -14.69 10.47
N GLU A 135 5.31 -14.42 9.71
CA GLU A 135 5.28 -14.72 8.27
C GLU A 135 6.24 -13.82 7.48
N ILE A 136 6.39 -12.57 7.87
CA ILE A 136 7.39 -11.68 7.26
C ILE A 136 8.81 -12.16 7.58
N GLU A 137 9.09 -12.62 8.81
CA GLU A 137 10.36 -13.24 9.17
C GLU A 137 10.68 -14.47 8.33
N ILE A 138 9.66 -15.28 8.00
CA ILE A 138 9.82 -16.45 7.11
C ILE A 138 10.21 -15.98 5.70
N LEU A 139 9.55 -14.96 5.15
CA LEU A 139 9.92 -14.39 3.84
C LEU A 139 11.37 -13.91 3.82
N ILE A 140 11.80 -13.23 4.87
CA ILE A 140 13.19 -12.75 5.01
C ILE A 140 14.18 -13.92 5.06
N LYS A 141 13.91 -14.97 5.88
CA LYS A 141 14.76 -16.16 5.99
C LYS A 141 14.87 -16.94 4.68
N GLU A 142 13.82 -16.93 3.88
CA GLU A 142 13.80 -17.56 2.56
C GLU A 142 14.40 -16.66 1.46
N GLU A 143 14.93 -15.48 1.82
CA GLU A 143 15.42 -14.48 0.88
C GLU A 143 14.38 -14.09 -0.19
N TYR A 144 13.08 -14.19 0.16
CA TYR A 144 11.99 -13.89 -0.76
C TYR A 144 11.88 -12.38 -0.97
N PRO A 145 11.82 -11.86 -2.23
CA PRO A 145 11.71 -10.43 -2.49
C PRO A 145 10.43 -9.84 -1.87
N VAL A 146 10.59 -9.02 -0.85
CA VAL A 146 9.49 -8.37 -0.14
C VAL A 146 9.83 -6.92 0.21
N VAL A 147 8.83 -6.05 0.07
CA VAL A 147 8.88 -4.64 0.46
C VAL A 147 7.62 -4.32 1.26
N THR A 148 7.80 -3.66 2.40
CA THR A 148 6.65 -3.15 3.17
C THR A 148 6.43 -1.66 2.91
N PHE A 149 5.22 -1.19 3.10
CA PHE A 149 4.90 0.23 3.06
C PHE A 149 3.82 0.57 4.09
N ASP A 150 3.73 1.85 4.46
CA ASP A 150 2.83 2.39 5.48
C ASP A 150 3.05 1.75 6.86
N ARG A 151 2.88 0.43 6.96
CA ARG A 151 3.09 -0.37 8.17
C ARG A 151 4.38 -1.16 8.05
N PHE A 152 5.14 -1.25 9.14
CA PHE A 152 6.44 -1.92 9.14
C PHE A 152 6.78 -2.48 10.51
N PHE A 153 7.82 -3.30 10.58
CA PHE A 153 8.40 -3.84 11.79
C PHE A 153 9.80 -3.26 11.99
N PRO A 154 10.00 -2.33 12.95
CA PRO A 154 11.28 -1.62 13.12
C PRO A 154 12.49 -2.54 13.42
N ASP A 155 12.22 -3.70 13.97
CA ASP A 155 13.21 -4.70 14.38
C ASP A 155 13.50 -5.77 13.32
N LEU A 156 12.87 -5.68 12.13
CA LEU A 156 13.15 -6.58 11.02
C LEU A 156 14.06 -5.93 9.97
N PRO A 157 15.04 -6.68 9.42
CA PRO A 157 15.92 -6.22 8.36
C PRO A 157 15.18 -6.25 7.01
N LEU A 158 14.33 -5.25 6.76
CA LEU A 158 13.42 -5.23 5.63
C LEU A 158 13.35 -3.84 5.00
N ASN A 159 13.23 -3.77 3.68
CA ASN A 159 12.95 -2.51 3.00
C ASN A 159 11.52 -2.06 3.29
N SER A 160 11.38 -0.87 3.85
CA SER A 160 10.11 -0.29 4.25
C SER A 160 9.99 1.15 3.75
N ILE A 161 8.86 1.50 3.17
CA ILE A 161 8.55 2.87 2.74
C ILE A 161 7.45 3.41 3.65
N ILE A 162 7.80 4.41 4.44
CA ILE A 162 6.93 5.03 5.43
C ILE A 162 6.93 6.54 5.27
N ILE A 163 5.96 7.21 5.89
CA ILE A 163 5.97 8.68 5.98
C ILE A 163 6.58 9.16 7.31
N ASP A 164 6.85 10.44 7.40
CA ASP A 164 7.28 11.15 8.60
C ASP A 164 6.12 11.33 9.61
N ASN A 165 5.53 10.20 10.04
CA ASN A 165 4.30 10.16 10.84
C ASN A 165 4.33 11.05 12.08
N GLU A 166 5.41 11.00 12.87
CA GLU A 166 5.56 11.76 14.10
C GLU A 166 5.72 13.25 13.82
N GLU A 167 6.58 13.59 12.87
CA GLU A 167 6.87 14.98 12.50
C GLU A 167 5.66 15.67 11.84
N SER A 168 4.98 14.99 10.92
CA SER A 168 3.77 15.50 10.28
C SER A 168 2.64 15.74 11.28
N SER A 169 2.44 14.81 12.22
CA SER A 169 1.44 14.96 13.29
C SER A 169 1.79 16.11 14.21
N TYR A 170 3.06 16.21 14.63
CA TYR A 170 3.55 17.32 15.43
C TYR A 170 3.27 18.67 14.78
N LYS A 171 3.62 18.83 13.50
CA LYS A 171 3.43 20.10 12.77
C LYS A 171 1.96 20.48 12.63
N LEU A 172 1.08 19.51 12.35
CA LEU A 172 -0.36 19.75 12.24
C LEU A 172 -0.94 20.24 13.58
N VAL A 173 -0.61 19.56 14.67
CA VAL A 173 -1.11 19.92 16.01
C VAL A 173 -0.54 21.25 16.47
N ARG A 174 0.76 21.50 16.26
CA ARG A 174 1.38 22.82 16.53
C ARG A 174 0.69 23.93 15.75
N HIS A 175 0.25 23.67 14.52
CA HIS A 175 -0.48 24.67 13.74
C HIS A 175 -1.84 25.00 14.37
N LEU A 176 -2.60 24.00 14.81
CA LEU A 176 -3.86 24.22 15.56
C LEU A 176 -3.63 25.05 16.84
N ILE A 177 -2.58 24.72 17.60
CA ILE A 177 -2.19 25.47 18.81
C ILE A 177 -1.86 26.93 18.47
N ASN A 178 -1.11 27.16 17.40
CA ASN A 178 -0.74 28.51 16.96
C ASN A 178 -1.94 29.33 16.49
N GLN A 179 -3.03 28.68 16.07
CA GLN A 179 -4.32 29.32 15.78
C GLN A 179 -5.16 29.58 17.05
N GLY A 180 -4.62 29.30 18.23
CA GLY A 180 -5.26 29.56 19.51
C GLY A 180 -6.12 28.42 20.04
N ARG A 181 -6.10 27.23 19.39
CA ARG A 181 -6.83 26.05 19.90
C ARG A 181 -6.11 25.49 21.14
N LYS A 182 -6.89 25.16 22.17
CA LYS A 182 -6.37 24.74 23.48
C LYS A 182 -6.80 23.34 23.88
N ASN A 183 -8.02 22.95 23.53
CA ASN A 183 -8.62 21.68 23.88
C ASN A 183 -8.76 20.82 22.63
N ILE A 184 -7.63 20.29 22.15
CA ILE A 184 -7.56 19.54 20.91
C ILE A 184 -7.73 18.05 21.21
N ALA A 185 -8.86 17.46 20.78
CA ALA A 185 -9.06 16.02 20.85
C ALA A 185 -8.26 15.29 19.76
N ILE A 186 -7.67 14.16 20.11
CA ILE A 186 -7.13 13.20 19.14
C ILE A 186 -8.10 12.05 18.91
N LEU A 187 -8.42 11.78 17.66
CA LEU A 187 -9.12 10.56 17.27
C LEU A 187 -8.13 9.62 16.57
N THR A 188 -7.94 8.43 17.14
CA THR A 188 -6.98 7.44 16.69
C THR A 188 -7.57 6.04 16.70
N THR A 189 -6.94 5.13 15.96
CA THR A 189 -7.28 3.71 15.99
C THR A 189 -6.21 2.93 16.73
N ASN A 190 -6.35 1.63 16.79
CA ASN A 190 -5.49 0.68 17.46
C ASN A 190 -4.01 1.14 17.62
N PRO A 191 -3.58 1.53 18.84
CA PRO A 191 -2.25 2.07 19.12
C PRO A 191 -1.11 1.05 18.92
N HIS A 192 -1.46 -0.20 18.63
CA HIS A 192 -0.49 -1.25 18.38
C HIS A 192 0.10 -1.22 16.97
N LEU A 193 -0.41 -0.40 16.07
CA LEU A 193 0.24 -0.15 14.78
C LEU A 193 1.32 0.91 14.97
N THR A 194 2.55 0.60 14.56
CA THR A 194 3.70 1.53 14.66
C THR A 194 3.37 2.92 14.11
N THR A 195 2.64 2.98 12.99
CA THR A 195 2.17 4.21 12.36
C THR A 195 1.28 5.04 13.29
N MET A 196 0.31 4.41 13.96
CA MET A 196 -0.60 5.12 14.89
C MET A 196 0.12 5.59 16.15
N ASP A 197 1.05 4.78 16.68
CA ASP A 197 1.89 5.15 17.79
C ASP A 197 2.77 6.38 17.47
N MET A 198 3.39 6.40 16.29
CA MET A 198 4.18 7.56 15.83
C MET A 198 3.31 8.82 15.68
N ARG A 199 2.11 8.70 15.13
CA ARG A 199 1.17 9.85 15.01
C ARG A 199 0.74 10.36 16.38
N PHE A 200 0.47 9.45 17.31
CA PHE A 200 0.16 9.80 18.69
C PHE A 200 1.33 10.50 19.39
N ARG A 201 2.57 10.03 19.20
CA ARG A 201 3.76 10.69 19.77
C ARG A 201 3.92 12.12 19.25
N GLY A 202 3.68 12.35 17.96
CA GLY A 202 3.71 13.70 17.37
C GLY A 202 2.68 14.64 18.00
N TYR A 203 1.44 14.17 18.19
CA TYR A 203 0.40 14.91 18.89
C TYR A 203 0.83 15.23 20.33
N LYS A 204 1.23 14.20 21.09
CA LYS A 204 1.65 14.33 22.48
C LYS A 204 2.78 15.34 22.64
N LYS A 205 3.82 15.23 21.81
CA LYS A 205 4.96 16.16 21.80
C LYS A 205 4.52 17.62 21.57
N ALA A 206 3.61 17.85 20.61
CA ALA A 206 3.12 19.21 20.33
C ALA A 206 2.36 19.81 21.51
N MET A 207 1.52 19.01 22.17
CA MET A 207 0.76 19.45 23.35
C MET A 207 1.67 19.73 24.56
N GLU A 208 2.63 18.84 24.84
CA GLU A 208 3.58 18.97 25.96
C GLU A 208 4.46 20.23 25.80
N GLU A 209 5.02 20.47 24.61
CA GLU A 209 5.84 21.66 24.34
C GLU A 209 5.07 22.97 24.42
N ALA A 210 3.74 22.92 24.24
CA ALA A 210 2.87 24.07 24.42
C ALA A 210 2.43 24.29 25.88
N GLY A 211 2.85 23.42 26.80
CA GLY A 211 2.39 23.46 28.18
C GLY A 211 0.93 23.07 28.35
N MET A 212 0.36 22.35 27.38
CA MET A 212 -1.02 21.87 27.37
C MET A 212 -1.01 20.36 27.69
N PRO A 213 -1.28 19.96 28.93
CA PRO A 213 -1.26 18.53 29.29
C PRO A 213 -2.40 17.80 28.56
N MET A 214 -2.09 16.60 28.10
CA MET A 214 -3.12 15.71 27.55
C MET A 214 -4.19 15.42 28.61
N HIS A 215 -5.44 15.74 28.28
CA HIS A 215 -6.57 15.37 29.11
C HIS A 215 -7.13 14.01 28.62
N PRO A 216 -7.36 13.04 29.51
CA PRO A 216 -7.89 11.72 29.11
C PRO A 216 -9.20 11.80 28.32
N ASP A 217 -10.06 12.77 28.63
CA ASP A 217 -11.34 12.96 27.96
C ASP A 217 -11.22 13.52 26.51
N LEU A 218 -10.04 13.96 26.11
CA LEU A 218 -9.71 14.39 24.74
C LEU A 218 -9.02 13.27 23.92
N TYR A 219 -8.90 12.07 24.48
CA TYR A 219 -8.31 10.92 23.79
C TYR A 219 -9.40 9.96 23.33
N GLY A 220 -9.67 9.96 22.02
CA GLY A 220 -10.64 9.07 21.39
C GLY A 220 -9.96 7.89 20.71
N LEU A 221 -10.04 6.71 21.32
CA LEU A 221 -9.61 5.45 20.72
C LEU A 221 -10.80 4.76 20.05
N VAL A 222 -10.73 4.57 18.74
CA VAL A 222 -11.79 3.91 17.94
C VAL A 222 -11.31 2.53 17.53
N GLU A 223 -12.06 1.50 17.92
CA GLU A 223 -11.77 0.13 17.49
C GLU A 223 -12.17 -0.09 16.03
N TYR A 224 -11.38 -0.87 15.30
CA TYR A 224 -11.59 -1.10 13.87
C TYR A 224 -12.83 -1.95 13.56
N ILE A 225 -13.24 -2.81 14.50
CA ILE A 225 -14.47 -3.62 14.39
C ILE A 225 -15.64 -2.72 14.72
N ASN A 226 -16.63 -2.60 13.82
CA ASN A 226 -17.79 -1.70 13.95
C ASN A 226 -17.37 -0.24 14.20
N TYR A 227 -16.34 0.22 13.46
CA TYR A 227 -15.70 1.51 13.72
C TYR A 227 -16.67 2.70 13.65
N GLU A 228 -17.71 2.64 12.83
CA GLU A 228 -18.74 3.70 12.72
C GLU A 228 -19.48 3.90 14.05
N GLU A 229 -20.02 2.82 14.61
CA GLU A 229 -20.73 2.85 15.90
C GLU A 229 -19.77 3.24 17.05
N ASN A 230 -18.58 2.67 17.06
CA ASN A 230 -17.55 3.00 18.05
C ASN A 230 -17.15 4.47 18.00
N LEU A 231 -17.01 5.05 16.81
CA LEU A 231 -16.68 6.45 16.66
C LEU A 231 -17.79 7.36 17.19
N CYS A 232 -19.06 7.08 16.90
CA CYS A 232 -20.20 7.81 17.45
C CYS A 232 -20.15 7.83 18.99
N ASN A 233 -19.97 6.68 19.62
CA ASN A 233 -19.87 6.57 21.09
C ASN A 233 -18.65 7.34 21.65
N VAL A 234 -17.52 7.34 20.94
CA VAL A 234 -16.34 8.11 21.33
C VAL A 234 -16.60 9.61 21.23
N LEU A 235 -17.23 10.08 20.15
CA LEU A 235 -17.57 11.48 19.96
C LEU A 235 -18.57 11.97 21.00
N ASP A 236 -19.63 11.20 21.27
CA ASP A 236 -20.60 11.49 22.35
C ASP A 236 -19.89 11.64 23.71
N THR A 237 -18.93 10.76 23.97
CA THR A 237 -18.14 10.81 25.22
C THR A 237 -17.29 12.06 25.30
N ILE A 238 -16.55 12.39 24.23
CA ILE A 238 -15.68 13.58 24.18
C ILE A 238 -16.52 14.85 24.32
N LEU A 239 -17.58 15.01 23.52
CA LEU A 239 -18.42 16.21 23.54
C LEU A 239 -19.14 16.41 24.87
N LYS A 240 -19.46 15.32 25.57
CA LYS A 240 -20.08 15.38 26.90
C LYS A 240 -19.10 15.69 28.02
N LYS A 241 -17.89 15.09 28.00
CA LYS A 241 -16.91 15.24 29.09
C LYS A 241 -15.98 16.42 28.92
N ALA A 242 -15.72 16.84 27.68
CA ALA A 242 -14.94 18.01 27.33
C ALA A 242 -15.76 18.96 26.43
N PRO A 243 -16.81 19.62 26.99
CA PRO A 243 -17.69 20.50 26.19
C PRO A 243 -16.98 21.75 25.65
N ASP A 244 -15.80 22.03 26.12
CA ASP A 244 -14.89 23.08 25.67
C ASP A 244 -13.87 22.64 24.62
N VAL A 245 -14.02 21.41 24.05
CA VAL A 245 -13.23 20.94 22.93
C VAL A 245 -13.34 21.93 21.76
N ASP A 246 -12.20 22.41 21.28
CA ASP A 246 -12.12 23.44 20.24
C ASP A 246 -11.32 23.01 19.01
N GLY A 247 -10.74 21.79 19.03
CA GLY A 247 -10.01 21.24 17.91
C GLY A 247 -10.04 19.71 17.87
N PHE A 248 -9.84 19.15 16.67
CA PHE A 248 -9.71 17.71 16.42
C PHE A 248 -8.50 17.41 15.55
N PHE A 249 -7.68 16.47 16.01
CA PHE A 249 -6.63 15.86 15.21
C PHE A 249 -7.01 14.42 14.87
N PHE A 250 -7.14 14.15 13.59
CA PHE A 250 -7.49 12.83 13.06
C PHE A 250 -6.23 12.10 12.59
N THR A 251 -5.96 10.95 13.17
CA THR A 251 -4.79 10.15 12.75
C THR A 251 -5.00 9.47 11.39
N THR A 252 -6.23 9.37 10.89
CA THR A 252 -6.56 8.85 9.56
C THR A 252 -7.73 9.63 8.94
N HIS A 253 -7.78 9.62 7.60
CA HIS A 253 -8.88 10.25 6.85
C HIS A 253 -10.24 9.59 7.09
N ILE A 254 -10.28 8.29 7.40
CA ILE A 254 -11.52 7.57 7.71
C ILE A 254 -12.15 8.16 8.96
N LEU A 255 -11.39 8.32 10.05
CA LEU A 255 -11.89 8.93 11.27
C LEU A 255 -12.39 10.37 11.06
N ALA A 256 -11.69 11.12 10.20
CA ALA A 256 -12.13 12.47 9.85
C ALA A 256 -13.45 12.46 9.08
N LEU A 257 -13.59 11.60 8.06
CA LEU A 257 -14.83 11.50 7.27
C LEU A 257 -16.03 11.12 8.14
N GLU A 258 -15.90 10.09 8.94
CA GLU A 258 -16.97 9.62 9.81
C GLU A 258 -17.33 10.66 10.89
N THR A 259 -16.33 11.41 11.40
CA THR A 259 -16.61 12.54 12.31
C THR A 259 -17.40 13.64 11.61
N LEU A 260 -17.09 13.94 10.34
CA LEU A 260 -17.84 14.91 9.55
C LEU A 260 -19.28 14.43 9.29
N CYS A 261 -19.50 13.15 9.03
CA CYS A 261 -20.84 12.56 8.94
C CYS A 261 -21.59 12.69 10.26
N TYR A 262 -20.97 12.31 11.38
CA TYR A 262 -21.55 12.47 12.72
C TYR A 262 -21.94 13.94 13.00
N PHE A 263 -21.08 14.91 12.69
CA PHE A 263 -21.39 16.33 12.87
C PHE A 263 -22.59 16.78 12.02
N SER A 264 -22.67 16.30 10.79
CA SER A 264 -23.82 16.56 9.91
C SER A 264 -25.11 16.03 10.49
N ASP A 265 -25.12 14.78 10.95
CA ASP A 265 -26.31 14.10 11.48
C ASP A 265 -26.82 14.73 12.79
N HIS A 266 -25.89 15.30 13.58
CA HIS A 266 -26.21 15.97 14.86
C HIS A 266 -26.36 17.48 14.74
N ASN A 267 -26.34 18.06 13.51
CA ASN A 267 -26.38 19.48 13.26
C ASN A 267 -25.27 20.29 13.97
N ILE A 268 -24.08 19.69 14.11
CA ILE A 268 -22.91 20.32 14.70
C ILE A 268 -22.12 21.06 13.62
N SER A 269 -21.91 22.36 13.79
CA SER A 269 -21.13 23.14 12.81
C SER A 269 -19.65 22.79 12.82
N VAL A 270 -19.09 22.37 11.71
CA VAL A 270 -17.67 22.07 11.57
C VAL A 270 -16.78 23.30 11.79
N ASN A 271 -17.31 24.51 11.53
CA ASN A 271 -16.53 25.76 11.59
C ASN A 271 -16.17 26.19 13.02
N GLN A 272 -16.77 25.61 14.05
CA GLN A 272 -16.41 25.89 15.44
C GLN A 272 -15.11 25.21 15.86
N PHE A 273 -14.66 24.21 15.14
CA PHE A 273 -13.48 23.43 15.48
C PHE A 273 -12.29 23.73 14.54
N GLY A 274 -11.10 23.79 15.11
CA GLY A 274 -9.89 23.61 14.35
C GLY A 274 -9.71 22.12 14.01
N MET A 275 -9.48 21.77 12.75
CA MET A 275 -9.37 20.36 12.34
C MET A 275 -8.08 20.10 11.59
N ALA A 276 -7.42 19.00 11.90
CA ALA A 276 -6.23 18.54 11.20
C ALA A 276 -6.25 17.04 10.97
N CYS A 277 -5.76 16.58 9.81
CA CYS A 277 -5.84 15.18 9.40
C CYS A 277 -4.58 14.71 8.67
N ILE A 278 -4.17 13.48 8.92
CA ILE A 278 -3.20 12.77 8.08
C ILE A 278 -3.93 12.14 6.90
N HIS A 279 -3.42 12.39 5.70
CA HIS A 279 -3.94 12.03 4.38
C HIS A 279 -5.09 12.93 3.89
N GLU A 280 -5.02 13.27 2.60
CA GLU A 280 -6.01 14.09 1.90
C GLU A 280 -7.01 13.23 1.12
N VAL A 281 -8.29 13.53 1.28
CA VAL A 281 -9.34 12.97 0.42
C VAL A 281 -10.13 14.10 -0.27
N PRO A 282 -10.61 13.91 -1.52
CA PRO A 282 -11.31 14.96 -2.27
C PRO A 282 -12.52 15.55 -1.54
N THR A 283 -13.20 14.74 -0.76
CA THR A 283 -14.41 15.10 0.00
C THR A 283 -14.15 16.22 1.01
N PHE A 284 -12.94 16.33 1.57
CA PHE A 284 -12.59 17.41 2.51
C PHE A 284 -12.69 18.80 1.91
N LYS A 285 -12.51 18.95 0.58
CA LYS A 285 -12.67 20.25 -0.09
C LYS A 285 -14.09 20.80 0.02
N VAL A 286 -15.08 19.90 0.16
CA VAL A 286 -16.49 20.26 0.25
C VAL A 286 -16.96 20.28 1.70
N MET A 287 -16.68 19.22 2.46
CA MET A 287 -17.22 19.05 3.82
C MET A 287 -16.45 19.84 4.89
N ALA A 288 -15.14 20.02 4.71
CA ALA A 288 -14.27 20.68 5.67
C ALA A 288 -13.15 21.48 4.98
N PRO A 289 -13.48 22.55 4.21
CA PRO A 289 -12.51 23.29 3.40
C PRO A 289 -11.40 23.94 4.22
N THR A 290 -11.60 24.14 5.51
CA THR A 290 -10.63 24.72 6.45
C THR A 290 -9.74 23.67 7.14
N MET A 291 -9.92 22.38 6.88
CA MET A 291 -9.13 21.32 7.50
C MET A 291 -7.65 21.41 7.06
N HIS A 292 -6.76 21.39 8.05
CA HIS A 292 -5.32 21.30 7.81
C HIS A 292 -4.94 19.84 7.51
N ILE A 293 -4.09 19.63 6.51
CA ILE A 293 -3.84 18.28 6.00
C ILE A 293 -2.34 18.05 5.86
N ALA A 294 -1.86 16.90 6.33
CA ALA A 294 -0.60 16.34 5.90
C ALA A 294 -0.87 15.37 4.74
N ARG A 295 -0.68 15.86 3.51
CA ARG A 295 -0.86 15.05 2.30
C ARG A 295 0.28 14.07 2.15
N MET A 296 -0.04 12.79 2.14
CA MET A 296 0.92 11.71 1.91
C MET A 296 1.37 11.69 0.43
N PRO A 297 2.66 11.46 0.14
CA PRO A 297 3.20 11.40 -1.23
C PRO A 297 2.93 10.02 -1.86
N VAL A 298 1.65 9.72 -2.17
CA VAL A 298 1.21 8.39 -2.63
C VAL A 298 1.87 7.96 -3.93
N GLU A 299 2.15 8.91 -4.83
CA GLU A 299 2.85 8.69 -6.09
C GLU A 299 4.27 8.15 -5.84
N ASP A 300 5.02 8.84 -4.97
CA ASP A 300 6.39 8.47 -4.65
C ASP A 300 6.46 7.17 -3.84
N ILE A 301 5.51 6.94 -2.92
CA ILE A 301 5.41 5.69 -2.15
C ILE A 301 5.24 4.51 -3.12
N GLY A 302 4.26 4.57 -4.01
CA GLY A 302 3.99 3.49 -4.96
C GLY A 302 5.16 3.22 -5.92
N ALA A 303 5.76 4.29 -6.47
CA ALA A 303 6.89 4.18 -7.38
C ALA A 303 8.12 3.56 -6.70
N ASN A 304 8.46 3.98 -5.48
CA ASN A 304 9.58 3.42 -4.73
C ASN A 304 9.34 1.97 -4.28
N CYS A 305 8.10 1.59 -3.94
CA CYS A 305 7.76 0.20 -3.67
C CYS A 305 8.13 -0.72 -4.85
N VAL A 306 7.73 -0.34 -6.05
CA VAL A 306 8.00 -1.12 -7.27
C VAL A 306 9.48 -1.12 -7.60
N LYS A 307 10.15 0.04 -7.54
CA LYS A 307 11.58 0.19 -7.81
C LYS A 307 12.42 -0.73 -6.90
N ILE A 308 12.22 -0.62 -5.58
CA ILE A 308 12.98 -1.41 -4.60
C ILE A 308 12.68 -2.90 -4.74
N LEU A 309 11.40 -3.28 -4.95
CA LEU A 309 11.06 -4.68 -5.16
C LEU A 309 11.72 -5.24 -6.44
N HIS A 310 11.71 -4.49 -7.53
CA HIS A 310 12.37 -4.88 -8.78
C HIS A 310 13.88 -5.09 -8.58
N GLU A 311 14.56 -4.17 -7.90
CA GLU A 311 15.98 -4.30 -7.55
C GLU A 311 16.23 -5.57 -6.72
N ASN A 312 15.38 -5.86 -5.72
CA ASN A 312 15.48 -7.08 -4.91
C ASN A 312 15.29 -8.36 -5.75
N ILE A 313 14.32 -8.34 -6.68
CA ILE A 313 14.07 -9.48 -7.59
C ILE A 313 15.28 -9.73 -8.50
N GLU A 314 15.85 -8.69 -9.09
CA GLU A 314 17.00 -8.84 -10.00
C GLU A 314 18.27 -9.24 -9.22
N ASN A 315 18.53 -8.68 -8.05
CA ASN A 315 19.66 -9.05 -7.19
C ASN A 315 19.61 -10.55 -6.78
N ASN A 316 18.44 -11.04 -6.40
CA ASN A 316 18.27 -12.47 -6.07
C ASN A 316 18.56 -13.37 -7.29
N ARG A 317 18.23 -12.93 -8.49
CA ARG A 317 18.51 -13.68 -9.73
C ARG A 317 20.00 -13.76 -10.06
N HIS A 318 20.72 -12.69 -9.81
CA HIS A 318 22.15 -12.61 -10.08
C HIS A 318 23.01 -13.16 -8.94
N GLN A 319 22.39 -13.72 -7.89
CA GLN A 319 23.07 -14.19 -6.66
C GLN A 319 23.94 -13.09 -6.00
N GLU A 320 23.64 -11.84 -6.27
CA GLU A 320 24.28 -10.71 -5.63
C GLU A 320 23.69 -10.54 -4.21
N LYS A 321 24.43 -10.98 -3.20
CA LYS A 321 24.07 -10.85 -1.77
C LYS A 321 24.17 -9.39 -1.31
N LYS A 322 23.42 -8.49 -1.88
CA LYS A 322 23.28 -7.12 -1.38
C LYS A 322 21.85 -6.94 -0.85
N HIS A 323 21.65 -7.38 0.38
CA HIS A 323 20.45 -6.96 1.13
C HIS A 323 20.59 -5.47 1.47
N TRP A 324 20.03 -4.61 0.61
CA TRP A 324 19.87 -3.20 0.94
C TRP A 324 18.72 -3.08 1.93
N ILE A 325 19.03 -2.89 3.22
CA ILE A 325 18.04 -2.50 4.21
C ILE A 325 17.88 -1.00 4.09
N ASN A 326 16.82 -0.55 3.46
CA ASN A 326 16.55 0.86 3.31
C ASN A 326 15.14 1.19 3.82
N ASN A 327 15.08 1.71 5.05
CA ASN A 327 13.86 2.32 5.58
C ASN A 327 13.76 3.74 5.02
N MET A 328 12.96 3.91 3.98
CA MET A 328 12.73 5.20 3.34
C MET A 328 11.61 5.94 4.05
N VAL A 329 11.96 7.05 4.70
CA VAL A 329 10.99 7.96 5.32
C VAL A 329 10.71 9.11 4.35
N MET A 330 9.45 9.25 3.95
CA MET A 330 9.01 10.26 2.98
C MET A 330 8.25 11.38 3.69
N PRO A 331 8.61 12.66 3.46
CA PRO A 331 7.91 13.76 4.10
C PRO A 331 6.52 13.97 3.49
N CYS A 332 5.54 14.23 4.34
CA CYS A 332 4.23 14.71 3.90
C CYS A 332 4.29 16.17 3.45
N VAL A 333 3.43 16.52 2.51
CA VAL A 333 3.21 17.93 2.12
C VAL A 333 2.11 18.53 2.98
N LEU A 334 2.46 19.52 3.80
CA LEU A 334 1.48 20.19 4.65
C LEU A 334 0.65 21.19 3.84
N LYS A 335 -0.66 21.06 3.91
CA LYS A 335 -1.66 22.02 3.41
C LYS A 335 -2.32 22.69 4.62
N LEU A 336 -1.77 23.81 5.01
CA LEU A 336 -2.28 24.62 6.12
C LEU A 336 -3.26 25.67 5.57
N LYS A 337 -4.40 25.82 6.23
CA LYS A 337 -5.53 26.68 5.81
C LYS A 337 -5.67 27.85 6.74
#